data_858911b35ae9ec4af9d4e33501481e48
#
_entry.id   858911b35ae9ec4af9d4e33501481e48
#
_cell.length_a   1.000
_cell.length_b   1.000
_cell.length_c   1.000
_cell.angle_alpha   90.00
_cell.angle_beta   90.00
_cell.angle_gamma   90.00
#
_symmetry.space_group_name_H-M   'P 1'
#
loop_
_entity.id
_entity.type
_entity.pdbx_description
1 polymer ?
#
loop_
_entity_poly.entity_id
_entity_poly.type
_entity_poly.pdbx_seq_one_letter_code
_entity_poly.pdbx_strand_id
1 'polypeptide(L)'
;MDDISRVKNLIIAMRLIGVFFIFAIYPLMTWIWPSGWGWTPRQPEYERIIAGAFATLGVFLVIGSKYPLKYINLIWFTIWLNLVYATIMLLMVAVDRSGEENLFGNIPVQYLIAGILWYFIPKNIRRLKKILYGVR
;
A
#
# COMPACT_ATOMS: atom_id res chain seq x y z
N MET A 1 -21.21 -5.95 -6.79
CA MET A 1 -20.47 -6.76 -5.79
C MET A 1 -21.07 -6.48 -4.43
N ASP A 2 -21.52 -7.52 -3.75
CA ASP A 2 -22.08 -7.40 -2.40
C ASP A 2 -20.98 -7.14 -1.33
N ASP A 3 -21.39 -6.67 -0.16
CA ASP A 3 -20.46 -6.28 0.90
C ASP A 3 -19.62 -7.47 1.44
N ILE A 4 -20.16 -8.69 1.40
CA ILE A 4 -19.42 -9.89 1.83
C ILE A 4 -18.29 -10.21 0.85
N SER A 5 -18.56 -10.15 -0.45
CA SER A 5 -17.53 -10.32 -1.49
C SER A 5 -16.44 -9.24 -1.40
N ARG A 6 -16.84 -8.00 -1.06
CA ARG A 6 -15.86 -6.92 -0.81
C ARG A 6 -14.92 -7.27 0.34
N VAL A 7 -15.43 -7.80 1.46
CA VAL A 7 -14.59 -8.23 2.58
C VAL A 7 -13.64 -9.35 2.18
N LYS A 8 -14.09 -10.35 1.45
CA LYS A 8 -13.22 -11.43 0.95
C LYS A 8 -12.10 -10.89 0.06
N ASN A 9 -12.44 -10.03 -0.88
CA ASN A 9 -11.45 -9.43 -1.78
C ASN A 9 -10.49 -8.49 -1.02
N LEU A 10 -10.97 -7.78 0.00
CA LEU A 10 -10.15 -6.95 0.87
C LEU A 10 -9.11 -7.79 1.63
N ILE A 11 -9.50 -8.97 2.14
CA ILE A 11 -8.56 -9.91 2.78
C ILE A 11 -7.46 -10.33 1.81
N ILE A 12 -7.83 -10.68 0.58
CA ILE A 12 -6.86 -11.09 -0.44
C ILE A 12 -5.95 -9.90 -0.80
N ALA A 13 -6.52 -8.72 -1.03
CA ALA A 13 -5.76 -7.52 -1.35
C ALA A 13 -4.77 -7.16 -0.24
N MET A 14 -5.19 -7.17 1.03
CA MET A 14 -4.30 -6.91 2.17
C MET A 14 -3.13 -7.91 2.24
N ARG A 15 -3.37 -9.18 1.98
CA ARG A 15 -2.32 -10.21 1.96
C ARG A 15 -1.34 -10.00 0.81
N LEU A 16 -1.85 -9.82 -0.40
CA LEU A 16 -1.00 -9.62 -1.58
C LEU A 16 -0.18 -8.34 -1.47
N ILE A 17 -0.80 -7.23 -1.07
CA ILE A 17 -0.11 -5.95 -0.85
C ILE A 17 0.90 -6.08 0.28
N GLY A 18 0.54 -6.75 1.38
CA GLY A 18 1.44 -6.99 2.48
C GLY A 18 2.68 -7.78 2.09
N VAL A 19 2.50 -8.88 1.36
CA VAL A 19 3.61 -9.69 0.83
C VAL A 19 4.46 -8.89 -0.15
N PHE A 20 3.84 -8.10 -1.02
CA PHE A 20 4.53 -7.19 -1.93
C PHE A 20 5.41 -6.19 -1.17
N PHE A 21 4.89 -5.57 -0.11
CA PHE A 21 5.66 -4.63 0.72
C PHE A 21 6.83 -5.30 1.45
N ILE A 22 6.66 -6.53 1.91
CA ILE A 22 7.71 -7.27 2.62
C ILE A 22 8.85 -7.67 1.68
N PHE A 23 8.53 -8.23 0.52
CA PHE A 23 9.50 -8.94 -0.31
C PHE A 23 9.85 -8.24 -1.62
N ALA A 24 9.02 -7.36 -2.16
CA ALA A 24 9.22 -6.83 -3.51
C ALA A 24 9.83 -5.44 -3.55
N ILE A 25 9.51 -4.55 -2.60
CA ILE A 25 9.95 -3.15 -2.66
C ILE A 25 11.47 -3.03 -2.66
N TYR A 26 12.15 -3.69 -1.73
CA TYR A 26 13.61 -3.59 -1.65
C TYR A 26 14.32 -4.16 -2.88
N PRO A 27 14.00 -5.36 -3.40
CA PRO A 27 14.55 -5.85 -4.67
C PRO A 27 14.25 -4.95 -5.87
N LEU A 28 13.06 -4.38 -5.95
CA LEU A 28 12.71 -3.45 -7.04
C LEU A 28 13.58 -2.19 -6.99
N MET A 29 13.80 -1.63 -5.79
CA MET A 29 14.64 -0.43 -5.61
C MET A 29 16.12 -0.69 -5.87
N THR A 30 16.62 -1.91 -5.65
CA THR A 30 18.06 -2.18 -5.63
C THR A 30 18.56 -2.97 -6.82
N TRP A 31 17.81 -3.95 -7.32
CA TRP A 31 18.32 -4.93 -8.30
C TRP A 31 17.48 -5.04 -9.55
N ILE A 32 16.14 -5.08 -9.43
CA ILE A 32 15.26 -5.43 -10.54
C ILE A 32 15.02 -4.20 -11.43
N TRP A 33 14.62 -3.09 -10.84
CA TRP A 33 14.33 -1.85 -11.57
C TRP A 33 14.64 -0.61 -10.74
N PRO A 34 15.93 -0.35 -10.44
CA PRO A 34 16.33 0.77 -9.58
C PRO A 34 15.87 2.14 -10.08
N SER A 35 15.89 2.36 -11.39
CA SER A 35 15.49 3.65 -11.96
C SER A 35 14.00 3.96 -11.76
N GLY A 36 13.13 2.94 -11.86
CA GLY A 36 11.69 3.11 -11.67
C GLY A 36 11.22 3.10 -10.21
N TRP A 37 12.08 2.75 -9.26
CA TRP A 37 11.73 2.55 -7.84
C TRP A 37 12.66 3.27 -6.87
N GLY A 38 13.90 3.51 -7.22
CA GLY A 38 14.88 4.22 -6.39
C GLY A 38 14.87 5.72 -6.63
N TRP A 39 15.83 6.39 -6.02
CA TRP A 39 16.00 7.84 -6.14
C TRP A 39 17.22 8.18 -7.01
N THR A 40 17.18 9.36 -7.63
CA THR A 40 18.29 9.90 -8.41
C THR A 40 18.65 11.29 -7.88
N PRO A 41 19.89 11.53 -7.36
CA PRO A 41 20.95 10.53 -7.19
C PRO A 41 20.60 9.46 -6.15
N ARG A 42 21.19 8.28 -6.28
CA ARG A 42 20.89 7.17 -5.37
C ARG A 42 21.26 7.51 -3.92
N GLN A 43 20.35 7.15 -3.03
CA GLN A 43 20.50 7.33 -1.58
C GLN A 43 20.19 6.01 -0.85
N PRO A 44 21.13 5.04 -0.86
CA PRO A 44 20.87 3.68 -0.40
C PRO A 44 20.37 3.57 1.04
N GLU A 45 20.78 4.51 1.90
CA GLU A 45 20.38 4.53 3.31
C GLU A 45 18.90 4.86 3.46
N TYR A 46 18.42 5.89 2.78
CA TYR A 46 17.00 6.25 2.77
C TYR A 46 16.14 5.18 2.08
N GLU A 47 16.64 4.58 0.99
CA GLU A 47 15.97 3.48 0.30
C GLU A 47 15.74 2.29 1.25
N ARG A 48 16.73 1.93 2.07
CA ARG A 48 16.62 0.86 3.09
C ARG A 48 15.63 1.21 4.19
N ILE A 49 15.65 2.45 4.69
CA ILE A 49 14.71 2.92 5.71
C ILE A 49 13.27 2.86 5.19
N ILE A 50 13.03 3.35 4.00
CA ILE A 50 11.70 3.32 3.38
C ILE A 50 11.24 1.89 3.12
N ALA A 51 12.10 1.05 2.57
CA ALA A 51 11.79 -0.36 2.35
C ALA A 51 11.46 -1.09 3.67
N GLY A 52 12.21 -0.79 4.74
CA GLY A 52 11.93 -1.32 6.07
C GLY A 52 10.60 -0.85 6.64
N ALA A 53 10.25 0.41 6.46
CA ALA A 53 8.94 0.97 6.88
C ALA A 53 7.78 0.30 6.13
N PHE A 54 7.89 0.14 4.82
CA PHE A 54 6.88 -0.58 4.03
C PHE A 54 6.81 -2.06 4.38
N ALA A 55 7.95 -2.72 4.61
CA ALA A 55 7.96 -4.12 5.06
C ALA A 55 7.23 -4.29 6.40
N THR A 56 7.47 -3.39 7.34
CA THR A 56 6.76 -3.37 8.63
C THR A 56 5.26 -3.21 8.43
N LEU A 57 4.83 -2.24 7.62
CA LEU A 57 3.43 -2.05 7.25
C LEU A 57 2.86 -3.32 6.59
N GLY A 58 3.63 -3.97 5.72
CA GLY A 58 3.27 -5.22 5.07
C GLY A 58 2.96 -6.34 6.06
N VAL A 59 3.79 -6.50 7.09
CA VAL A 59 3.56 -7.46 8.18
C VAL A 59 2.22 -7.17 8.87
N PHE A 60 1.95 -5.93 9.24
CA PHE A 60 0.69 -5.55 9.87
C PHE A 60 -0.52 -5.76 8.95
N LEU A 61 -0.39 -5.53 7.65
CA LEU A 61 -1.45 -5.82 6.67
C LEU A 61 -1.77 -7.33 6.62
N VAL A 62 -0.75 -8.18 6.58
CA VAL A 62 -0.95 -9.63 6.58
C VAL A 62 -1.62 -10.10 7.88
N ILE A 63 -1.16 -9.62 9.03
CA ILE A 63 -1.76 -9.95 10.33
C ILE A 63 -3.20 -9.42 10.40
N GLY A 64 -3.42 -8.17 10.05
CA GLY A 64 -4.72 -7.49 10.08
C GLY A 64 -5.74 -8.09 9.10
N SER A 65 -5.27 -8.76 8.04
CA SER A 65 -6.14 -9.39 7.04
C SER A 65 -7.06 -10.47 7.62
N LYS A 66 -6.73 -11.05 8.78
CA LYS A 66 -7.63 -12.01 9.46
C LYS A 66 -8.95 -11.37 9.89
N TYR A 67 -8.92 -10.09 10.28
CA TYR A 67 -10.07 -9.35 10.77
C TYR A 67 -10.10 -7.93 10.18
N PRO A 68 -10.25 -7.77 8.85
CA PRO A 68 -9.99 -6.50 8.16
C PRO A 68 -10.85 -5.35 8.70
N LEU A 69 -12.09 -5.62 9.09
CA LEU A 69 -12.97 -4.58 9.60
C LEU A 69 -12.63 -4.15 11.04
N LYS A 70 -11.93 -4.98 11.82
CA LYS A 70 -11.37 -4.55 13.11
C LYS A 70 -10.20 -3.60 12.91
N TYR A 71 -9.39 -3.84 11.88
CA TYR A 71 -8.22 -3.06 11.54
C TYR A 71 -8.47 -2.05 10.41
N ILE A 72 -9.69 -1.54 10.32
CA ILE A 72 -10.08 -0.58 9.28
C ILE A 72 -9.20 0.69 9.27
N ASN A 73 -8.73 1.12 10.44
CA ASN A 73 -7.83 2.28 10.56
C ASN A 73 -6.45 1.99 9.92
N LEU A 74 -5.95 0.76 10.01
CA LEU A 74 -4.72 0.36 9.32
C LEU A 74 -4.91 0.42 7.79
N ILE A 75 -6.07 0.03 7.28
CA ILE A 75 -6.38 0.10 5.85
C ILE A 75 -6.43 1.56 5.41
N TRP A 76 -7.13 2.43 6.14
CA TRP A 76 -7.15 3.86 5.85
C TRP A 76 -5.77 4.50 5.93
N PHE A 77 -4.98 4.15 6.94
CA PHE A 77 -3.61 4.61 7.05
C PHE A 77 -2.78 4.19 5.83
N THR A 78 -2.92 2.95 5.38
CA THR A 78 -2.20 2.44 4.20
C THR A 78 -2.63 3.19 2.93
N ILE A 79 -3.92 3.45 2.75
CA ILE A 79 -4.43 4.23 1.61
C ILE A 79 -3.80 5.63 1.60
N TRP A 80 -3.91 6.34 2.72
CA TRP A 80 -3.38 7.70 2.81
C TRP A 80 -1.87 7.76 2.68
N LEU A 81 -1.14 6.82 3.28
CA LEU A 81 0.31 6.74 3.15
C LEU A 81 0.73 6.60 1.69
N ASN A 82 0.09 5.69 0.95
CA ASN A 82 0.41 5.48 -0.46
C ASN A 82 0.04 6.70 -1.32
N LEU A 83 -1.11 7.33 -1.07
CA LEU A 83 -1.52 8.55 -1.78
C LEU A 83 -0.55 9.71 -1.53
N VAL A 84 -0.19 9.96 -0.28
CA VAL A 84 0.73 11.05 0.10
C VAL A 84 2.12 10.77 -0.48
N TYR A 85 2.62 9.54 -0.32
CA TYR A 85 3.92 9.15 -0.86
C TYR A 85 3.99 9.35 -2.39
N ALA A 86 3.01 8.83 -3.13
CA ALA A 86 2.95 8.97 -4.57
C ALA A 86 2.83 10.43 -5.02
N THR A 87 2.05 11.23 -4.28
CA THR A 87 1.87 12.65 -4.57
C THR A 87 3.15 13.45 -4.33
N ILE A 88 3.87 13.17 -3.24
CA ILE A 88 5.19 13.80 -2.98
C ILE A 88 6.16 13.45 -4.11
N MET A 89 6.26 12.18 -4.49
CA MET A 89 7.12 11.75 -5.60
C MET A 89 6.74 12.44 -6.92
N LEU A 90 5.44 12.56 -7.21
CA LEU A 90 4.96 13.23 -8.40
C LEU A 90 5.31 14.71 -8.41
N LEU A 91 5.19 15.38 -7.27
CA LEU A 91 5.58 16.79 -7.12
C LEU A 91 7.09 16.99 -7.31
N MET A 92 7.92 16.08 -6.79
CA MET A 92 9.37 16.13 -7.00
C MET A 92 9.73 16.04 -8.49
N VAL A 93 9.10 15.13 -9.22
CA VAL A 93 9.28 15.02 -10.67
C VAL A 93 8.83 16.30 -11.39
N ALA A 94 7.72 16.89 -10.96
CA ALA A 94 7.18 18.11 -11.59
C ALA A 94 8.06 19.35 -11.37
N VAL A 95 8.75 19.42 -10.22
CA VAL A 95 9.57 20.60 -9.85
C VAL A 95 10.97 20.53 -10.43
N ASP A 96 11.68 19.43 -10.24
CA ASP A 96 13.09 19.30 -10.59
C ASP A 96 13.43 18.16 -11.56
N ARG A 97 12.39 17.46 -12.04
CA ARG A 97 12.49 16.27 -12.89
C ARG A 97 13.30 15.11 -12.28
N SER A 98 13.59 15.17 -10.99
CA SER A 98 14.25 14.06 -10.31
C SER A 98 13.34 12.84 -10.27
N GLY A 99 13.86 11.69 -10.72
CA GLY A 99 13.12 10.44 -10.71
C GLY A 99 11.97 10.35 -11.71
N GLU A 100 12.08 10.96 -12.90
CA GLU A 100 11.07 10.87 -13.99
C GLU A 100 10.69 9.42 -14.30
N GLU A 101 11.62 8.47 -14.17
CA GLU A 101 11.37 7.05 -14.41
C GLU A 101 10.40 6.45 -13.40
N ASN A 102 10.26 7.03 -12.19
CA ASN A 102 9.26 6.64 -11.20
C ASN A 102 7.81 6.88 -11.67
N LEU A 103 7.60 7.73 -12.69
CA LEU A 103 6.28 7.89 -13.32
C LEU A 103 5.72 6.60 -13.92
N PHE A 104 6.60 5.65 -14.27
CA PHE A 104 6.22 4.38 -14.86
C PHE A 104 6.32 3.20 -13.88
N GLY A 105 6.94 3.39 -12.73
CA GLY A 105 7.17 2.36 -11.72
C GLY A 105 6.46 2.64 -10.40
N ASN A 106 7.16 3.24 -9.47
CA ASN A 106 6.73 3.42 -8.09
C ASN A 106 5.44 4.23 -7.96
N ILE A 107 5.34 5.39 -8.62
CA ILE A 107 4.20 6.31 -8.50
C ILE A 107 2.86 5.65 -8.87
N PRO A 108 2.69 5.07 -10.08
CA PRO A 108 1.41 4.45 -10.44
C PRO A 108 1.06 3.24 -9.57
N VAL A 109 2.04 2.47 -9.12
CA VAL A 109 1.80 1.32 -8.23
C VAL A 109 1.26 1.77 -6.88
N GLN A 110 1.79 2.83 -6.30
CA GLN A 110 1.30 3.37 -5.02
C GLN A 110 -0.16 3.87 -5.15
N TYR A 111 -0.49 4.58 -6.22
CA TYR A 111 -1.87 4.97 -6.49
C TYR A 111 -2.80 3.77 -6.71
N LEU A 112 -2.32 2.76 -7.42
CA LEU A 112 -3.08 1.52 -7.65
C LEU A 112 -3.37 0.79 -6.34
N ILE A 113 -2.38 0.65 -5.45
CA ILE A 113 -2.55 0.03 -4.14
C ILE A 113 -3.61 0.76 -3.32
N ALA A 114 -3.53 2.09 -3.26
CA ALA A 114 -4.52 2.92 -2.57
C ALA A 114 -5.93 2.72 -3.16
N GLY A 115 -6.04 2.72 -4.49
CA GLY A 115 -7.30 2.51 -5.20
C GLY A 115 -7.91 1.12 -4.96
N ILE A 116 -7.10 0.07 -5.00
CA ILE A 116 -7.56 -1.30 -4.73
C ILE A 116 -8.12 -1.43 -3.31
N LEU A 117 -7.37 -0.95 -2.31
CA LEU A 117 -7.83 -1.02 -0.93
C LEU A 117 -9.12 -0.20 -0.73
N TRP A 118 -9.17 1.02 -1.26
CA TRP A 118 -10.36 1.86 -1.18
C TRP A 118 -11.58 1.22 -1.86
N TYR A 119 -11.40 0.64 -3.04
CA TYR A 119 -12.48 0.00 -3.79
C TYR A 119 -13.11 -1.19 -3.04
N PHE A 120 -12.30 -1.98 -2.32
CA PHE A 120 -12.77 -3.14 -1.59
C PHE A 120 -13.27 -2.83 -0.17
N ILE A 121 -13.15 -1.60 0.34
CA ILE A 121 -13.80 -1.23 1.60
C ILE A 121 -15.32 -1.39 1.45
N PRO A 122 -15.98 -2.19 2.31
CA PRO A 122 -17.43 -2.37 2.24
C PRO A 122 -18.16 -1.08 2.67
N LYS A 123 -19.35 -0.86 2.11
CA LYS A 123 -20.13 0.35 2.39
C LYS A 123 -20.73 0.35 3.80
N ASN A 124 -21.14 -0.82 4.30
CA ASN A 124 -21.84 -0.98 5.58
C ASN A 124 -20.95 -1.63 6.66
N ILE A 125 -19.84 -1.00 6.99
CA ILE A 125 -18.84 -1.53 7.95
C ILE A 125 -19.47 -1.87 9.30
N ARG A 126 -20.34 -1.00 9.85
CA ARG A 126 -20.98 -1.22 11.16
C ARG A 126 -21.83 -2.49 11.19
N ARG A 127 -22.68 -2.67 10.18
CA ARG A 127 -23.53 -3.85 10.04
C ARG A 127 -22.71 -5.12 9.90
N LEU A 128 -21.67 -5.09 9.07
CA LEU A 128 -20.80 -6.24 8.85
C LEU A 128 -19.98 -6.61 10.09
N LYS A 129 -19.47 -5.64 10.84
CA LYS A 129 -18.81 -5.91 12.13
C LYS A 129 -19.71 -6.68 13.08
N LYS A 130 -20.98 -6.29 13.18
CA LYS A 130 -21.97 -6.97 14.03
C LYS A 130 -22.22 -8.40 13.55
N ILE A 131 -22.38 -8.60 12.25
CA ILE A 131 -22.66 -9.93 11.66
C ILE A 131 -21.45 -10.87 11.76
N LEU A 132 -20.25 -10.39 11.39
CA LEU A 132 -19.07 -11.24 11.27
C LEU A 132 -18.32 -11.45 12.59
N TYR A 133 -18.40 -10.47 13.51
CA TYR A 133 -17.59 -10.51 14.73
C TYR A 133 -18.41 -10.42 16.03
N GLY A 134 -19.74 -10.31 15.95
CA GLY A 134 -20.60 -10.22 17.14
C GLY A 134 -20.33 -9.00 18.02
N VAL A 135 -19.68 -7.96 17.50
CA VAL A 135 -19.34 -6.74 18.24
C VAL A 135 -20.57 -5.80 18.27
N ARG A 136 -21.01 -5.40 19.47
CA ARG A 136 -22.06 -4.39 19.67
C ARG A 136 -21.55 -2.99 19.43
#